data_c0ac43df74b2d05f97761f95d57b4c68
#
_entry.id   c0ac43df74b2d05f97761f95d57b4c68
#
_cell.length_a   1.000
_cell.length_b   1.000
_cell.length_c   1.000
_cell.angle_alpha   90.00
_cell.angle_beta   90.00
_cell.angle_gamma   90.00
#
_symmetry.space_group_name_H-M   'P 1'
#
loop_
_entity.id
_entity.type
_entity.pdbx_description
1 polymer ?
#
loop_
_entity_poly.entity_id
_entity_poly.type
_entity_poly.pdbx_seq_one_letter_code
_entity_poly.pdbx_strand_id
1 'polypeptide(L)'
;LDYFFSIEQKDTSSLFKNLAITQVDNGKYVTERNQYPVIFLTLKDVQNDTWDMMLESFKLLISAEYQKHIYLLKTNCLESYEKDFFHRIVNRTANAAEYQVSLAYLMMYLARYYHKEPIVLIDEYDAPLQYAHQFHFYPSAISYFRTFYNKSLKGNKYLKFAVLTGVL
;
A
#
# COMPACT_ATOMS: atom_id res chain seq x y z
N LEU A 1 13.56 -1.65 -1.20
CA LEU A 1 12.82 -2.02 -2.43
C LEU A 1 12.14 -0.79 -3.05
N ASP A 2 11.52 0.10 -2.25
CA ASP A 2 10.89 1.32 -2.77
C ASP A 2 11.86 2.13 -3.65
N TYR A 3 13.04 2.52 -3.14
CA TYR A 3 14.05 3.24 -3.92
C TYR A 3 14.53 2.52 -5.19
N PHE A 4 14.36 1.22 -5.27
CA PHE A 4 14.73 0.47 -6.48
C PHE A 4 13.62 0.51 -7.52
N PHE A 5 12.39 0.25 -7.13
CA PHE A 5 11.30 0.06 -8.09
C PHE A 5 10.53 1.32 -8.42
N SER A 6 10.43 2.29 -7.48
CA SER A 6 9.49 3.40 -7.61
C SER A 6 9.80 4.34 -8.76
N ILE A 7 8.82 4.51 -9.66
CA ILE A 7 8.84 5.46 -10.78
C ILE A 7 8.78 6.91 -10.30
N GLU A 8 8.30 7.15 -9.08
CA GLU A 8 8.19 8.48 -8.48
C GLU A 8 9.51 8.97 -7.87
N GLN A 9 10.46 8.05 -7.64
CA GLN A 9 11.79 8.40 -7.16
C GLN A 9 12.62 9.01 -8.30
N LYS A 10 13.46 9.99 -7.94
CA LYS A 10 14.51 10.48 -8.85
C LYS A 10 15.47 9.33 -9.16
N ASP A 11 16.36 9.53 -10.16
CA ASP A 11 17.36 8.50 -10.50
C ASP A 11 18.14 8.05 -9.25
N THR A 12 17.90 6.81 -8.85
CA THR A 12 18.50 6.17 -7.67
C THR A 12 19.68 5.26 -8.04
N SER A 13 20.17 5.35 -9.27
CA SER A 13 21.24 4.47 -9.82
C SER A 13 22.48 4.42 -8.94
N SER A 14 22.87 5.55 -8.36
CA SER A 14 24.04 5.65 -7.48
C SER A 14 23.92 4.80 -6.22
N LEU A 15 22.71 4.59 -5.69
CA LEU A 15 22.46 3.81 -4.49
C LEU A 15 22.68 2.32 -4.69
N PHE A 16 22.58 1.85 -5.92
CA PHE A 16 22.66 0.43 -6.28
C PHE A 16 23.97 0.07 -7.01
N LYS A 17 24.81 1.06 -7.28
CA LYS A 17 26.12 0.85 -7.91
C LYS A 17 26.94 -0.16 -7.11
N ASN A 18 27.45 -1.19 -7.80
CA ASN A 18 28.25 -2.27 -7.20
C ASN A 18 27.48 -3.26 -6.28
N LEU A 19 26.16 -3.17 -6.19
CA LEU A 19 25.38 -4.20 -5.49
C LEU A 19 25.16 -5.41 -6.40
N ALA A 20 25.03 -6.60 -5.82
CA ALA A 20 24.82 -7.86 -6.53
C ALA A 20 23.67 -7.79 -7.55
N ILE A 21 22.58 -7.08 -7.21
CA ILE A 21 21.42 -6.91 -8.10
C ILE A 21 21.77 -6.30 -9.47
N THR A 22 22.83 -5.48 -9.55
CA THR A 22 23.27 -4.87 -10.79
C THR A 22 24.15 -5.77 -11.66
N GLN A 23 24.59 -6.91 -11.10
CA GLN A 23 25.54 -7.85 -11.75
C GLN A 23 24.89 -9.19 -12.06
N VAL A 24 23.88 -9.60 -11.30
CA VAL A 24 23.18 -10.88 -11.47
C VAL A 24 22.53 -10.93 -12.85
N ASP A 25 22.63 -12.09 -13.50
CA ASP A 25 22.06 -12.36 -14.81
C ASP A 25 22.45 -11.30 -15.88
N ASN A 26 23.72 -10.87 -15.86
CA ASN A 26 24.23 -9.84 -16.77
C ASN A 26 23.49 -8.50 -16.66
N GLY A 27 23.05 -8.14 -15.45
CA GLY A 27 22.36 -6.87 -15.20
C GLY A 27 20.88 -6.85 -15.61
N LYS A 28 20.26 -8.00 -15.83
CA LYS A 28 18.85 -8.14 -16.23
C LYS A 28 17.90 -7.29 -15.38
N TYR A 29 18.14 -7.23 -14.07
CA TYR A 29 17.26 -6.52 -13.13
C TYR A 29 17.45 -5.00 -13.11
N VAL A 30 18.48 -4.47 -13.73
CA VAL A 30 18.70 -3.01 -13.82
C VAL A 30 17.58 -2.31 -14.58
N THR A 31 16.98 -2.99 -15.56
CA THR A 31 15.87 -2.47 -16.36
C THR A 31 14.57 -2.32 -15.56
N GLU A 32 14.45 -3.00 -14.43
CA GLU A 32 13.27 -2.91 -13.53
C GLU A 32 13.34 -1.71 -12.58
N ARG A 33 14.49 -1.03 -12.53
CA ARG A 33 14.70 0.11 -11.63
C ARG A 33 13.91 1.32 -12.08
N ASN A 34 13.23 1.96 -11.10
CA ASN A 34 12.40 3.16 -11.32
C ASN A 34 11.32 2.97 -12.39
N GLN A 35 10.72 1.77 -12.45
CA GLN A 35 9.78 1.42 -13.51
C GLN A 35 8.33 1.28 -13.03
N TYR A 36 8.07 1.19 -11.74
CA TYR A 36 6.74 0.84 -11.22
C TYR A 36 6.22 1.88 -10.25
N PRO A 37 4.91 2.15 -10.22
CA PRO A 37 4.32 2.79 -9.06
C PRO A 37 4.48 1.87 -7.84
N VAL A 38 4.88 2.42 -6.71
CA VAL A 38 5.08 1.67 -5.46
C VAL A 38 4.18 2.25 -4.39
N ILE A 39 3.40 1.39 -3.74
CA ILE A 39 2.65 1.70 -2.54
C ILE A 39 3.42 1.13 -1.36
N PHE A 40 3.86 1.98 -0.44
CA PHE A 40 4.58 1.57 0.76
C PHE A 40 3.78 1.90 2.01
N LEU A 41 3.39 0.87 2.74
CA LEU A 41 2.67 0.98 4.00
C LEU A 41 3.53 0.38 5.12
N THR A 42 3.75 1.12 6.20
CA THR A 42 4.26 0.55 7.44
C THR A 42 3.16 0.55 8.50
N LEU A 43 2.85 -0.61 9.05
CA LEU A 43 1.84 -0.75 10.09
C LEU A 43 2.41 -0.57 11.50
N LYS A 44 3.67 -0.16 11.59
CA LYS A 44 4.37 0.08 12.86
C LYS A 44 3.56 0.93 13.85
N ASP A 45 2.94 1.99 13.35
CA ASP A 45 2.20 2.95 14.17
C ASP A 45 0.68 2.64 14.28
N VAL A 46 0.25 1.50 13.70
CA VAL A 46 -1.13 1.01 13.83
C VAL A 46 -1.23 0.11 15.07
N GLN A 47 -0.94 0.70 16.22
CA GLN A 47 -0.82 0.02 17.51
C GLN A 47 -1.57 0.86 18.55
N ASN A 48 -2.66 0.31 19.09
CA ASN A 48 -3.50 1.02 20.07
C ASN A 48 -4.15 0.03 21.03
N ASP A 49 -4.57 0.53 22.17
CA ASP A 49 -5.11 -0.27 23.29
C ASP A 49 -6.56 -0.72 23.04
N THR A 50 -7.24 -0.13 22.07
CA THR A 50 -8.61 -0.48 21.70
C THR A 50 -8.75 -0.65 20.18
N TRP A 51 -9.74 -1.46 19.79
CA TRP A 51 -10.05 -1.67 18.40
C TRP A 51 -10.40 -0.37 17.66
N ASP A 52 -11.22 0.49 18.27
CA ASP A 52 -11.66 1.73 17.62
C ASP A 52 -10.48 2.68 17.33
N MET A 53 -9.57 2.83 18.30
CA MET A 53 -8.37 3.65 18.11
C MET A 53 -7.42 3.04 17.07
N MET A 54 -7.26 1.71 17.05
CA MET A 54 -6.46 1.01 16.05
C MET A 54 -7.03 1.22 14.66
N LEU A 55 -8.35 1.12 14.50
CA LEU A 55 -9.02 1.36 13.22
C LEU A 55 -8.83 2.81 12.75
N GLU A 56 -8.91 3.79 13.67
CA GLU A 56 -8.64 5.19 13.31
C GLU A 56 -7.18 5.42 12.89
N SER A 57 -6.21 4.81 13.57
CA SER A 57 -4.79 4.86 13.16
C SER A 57 -4.58 4.23 11.77
N PHE A 58 -5.25 3.12 11.49
CA PHE A 58 -5.22 2.51 10.16
C PHE A 58 -5.84 3.42 9.09
N LYS A 59 -6.98 4.05 9.38
CA LYS A 59 -7.60 5.02 8.46
C LYS A 59 -6.67 6.21 8.17
N LEU A 60 -5.96 6.71 9.19
CA LEU A 60 -4.96 7.76 9.03
C LEU A 60 -3.84 7.32 8.08
N LEU A 61 -3.29 6.12 8.26
CA LEU A 61 -2.25 5.57 7.40
C LEU A 61 -2.72 5.51 5.93
N ILE A 62 -3.88 4.93 5.68
CA ILE A 62 -4.43 4.81 4.32
C ILE A 62 -4.75 6.19 3.72
N SER A 63 -5.32 7.10 4.52
CA SER A 63 -5.60 8.48 4.07
C SER A 63 -4.32 9.21 3.67
N ALA A 64 -3.24 9.06 4.45
CA ALA A 64 -1.94 9.65 4.15
C ALA A 64 -1.34 9.07 2.85
N GLU A 65 -1.51 7.77 2.61
CA GLU A 65 -1.07 7.15 1.37
C GLU A 65 -1.84 7.71 0.16
N TYR A 66 -3.17 7.80 0.25
CA TYR A 66 -4.00 8.41 -0.80
C TYR A 66 -3.61 9.87 -1.07
N GLN A 67 -3.26 10.63 -0.02
CA GLN A 67 -2.86 12.03 -0.14
C GLN A 67 -1.60 12.21 -1.00
N LYS A 68 -0.66 11.27 -0.99
CA LYS A 68 0.52 11.28 -1.89
C LYS A 68 0.10 11.26 -3.35
N HIS A 69 -1.00 10.62 -3.65
CA HIS A 69 -1.52 10.41 -5.01
C HIS A 69 -2.69 11.35 -5.36
N ILE A 70 -2.85 12.49 -4.66
CA ILE A 70 -3.93 13.46 -4.88
C ILE A 70 -3.98 14.00 -6.33
N TYR A 71 -2.86 13.95 -7.04
CA TYR A 71 -2.76 14.34 -8.45
C TYR A 71 -3.68 13.53 -9.37
N LEU A 72 -4.03 12.28 -9.00
CA LEU A 72 -4.93 11.43 -9.76
C LEU A 72 -6.31 12.05 -9.96
N LEU A 73 -6.78 12.85 -9.00
CA LEU A 73 -8.08 13.55 -9.08
C LEU A 73 -8.15 14.58 -10.23
N LYS A 74 -6.99 15.08 -10.67
CA LYS A 74 -6.88 16.05 -11.77
C LYS A 74 -6.78 15.37 -13.15
N THR A 75 -6.77 14.06 -13.19
CA THR A 75 -6.65 13.27 -14.41
C THR A 75 -8.01 12.73 -14.86
N ASN A 76 -8.03 12.19 -16.07
CA ASN A 76 -9.20 11.47 -16.61
C ASN A 76 -9.16 9.97 -16.34
N CYS A 77 -8.25 9.50 -15.46
CA CYS A 77 -8.10 8.09 -15.13
C CYS A 77 -9.17 7.58 -14.16
N LEU A 78 -9.85 8.49 -13.45
CA LEU A 78 -10.88 8.19 -12.48
C LEU A 78 -12.24 8.71 -12.96
N GLU A 79 -13.25 7.85 -12.86
CA GLU A 79 -14.65 8.22 -13.04
C GLU A 79 -15.14 9.10 -11.87
N SER A 80 -16.27 9.80 -12.05
CA SER A 80 -16.79 10.71 -11.03
C SER A 80 -17.00 10.00 -9.67
N TYR A 81 -17.64 8.82 -9.67
CA TYR A 81 -17.87 8.07 -8.43
C TYR A 81 -16.57 7.55 -7.78
N GLU A 82 -15.51 7.32 -8.57
CA GLU A 82 -14.19 6.95 -8.08
C GLU A 82 -13.49 8.15 -7.42
N LYS A 83 -13.64 9.35 -7.98
CA LYS A 83 -13.18 10.60 -7.37
C LYS A 83 -13.87 10.84 -6.03
N ASP A 84 -15.18 10.61 -5.96
CA ASP A 84 -15.95 10.73 -4.71
C ASP A 84 -15.46 9.74 -3.66
N PHE A 85 -15.19 8.48 -4.05
CA PHE A 85 -14.59 7.49 -3.17
C PHE A 85 -13.19 7.94 -2.69
N PHE A 86 -12.34 8.40 -3.60
CA PHE A 86 -11.01 8.91 -3.28
C PHE A 86 -11.08 10.04 -2.26
N HIS A 87 -11.97 11.01 -2.47
CA HIS A 87 -12.20 12.12 -1.53
C HIS A 87 -12.65 11.62 -0.15
N ARG A 88 -13.56 10.63 -0.07
CA ARG A 88 -13.99 10.08 1.22
C ARG A 88 -12.84 9.43 1.99
N ILE A 89 -11.93 8.73 1.31
CA ILE A 89 -10.73 8.15 1.94
C ILE A 89 -9.81 9.28 2.46
N VAL A 90 -9.48 10.25 1.62
CA VAL A 90 -8.59 11.37 2.00
C VAL A 90 -9.17 12.18 3.16
N ASN A 91 -10.46 12.48 3.13
CA ASN A 91 -11.14 13.29 4.14
C ASN A 91 -11.55 12.47 5.38
N ARG A 92 -11.28 11.16 5.39
CA ARG A 92 -11.63 10.22 6.47
C ARG A 92 -13.12 10.15 6.79
N THR A 93 -13.96 10.35 5.78
CA THR A 93 -15.42 10.22 5.86
C THR A 93 -15.92 8.87 5.35
N ALA A 94 -15.02 8.03 4.82
CA ALA A 94 -15.31 6.68 4.41
C ALA A 94 -15.57 5.76 5.61
N ASN A 95 -16.46 4.78 5.43
CA ASN A 95 -16.72 3.78 6.46
C ASN A 95 -15.64 2.66 6.48
N ALA A 96 -15.68 1.81 7.51
CA ALA A 96 -14.69 0.74 7.69
C ALA A 96 -14.62 -0.24 6.49
N ALA A 97 -15.75 -0.55 5.87
CA ALA A 97 -15.79 -1.44 4.71
C ALA A 97 -15.16 -0.83 3.45
N GLU A 98 -15.27 0.48 3.28
CA GLU A 98 -14.60 1.22 2.21
C GLU A 98 -13.07 1.21 2.39
N TYR A 99 -12.58 1.33 3.63
CA TYR A 99 -11.15 1.20 3.92
C TYR A 99 -10.63 -0.22 3.65
N GLN A 100 -11.45 -1.26 3.83
CA GLN A 100 -11.04 -2.63 3.51
C GLN A 100 -10.76 -2.88 2.02
N VAL A 101 -11.31 -2.05 1.12
CA VAL A 101 -11.08 -2.16 -0.32
C VAL A 101 -10.18 -1.04 -0.88
N SER A 102 -9.82 -0.08 -0.06
CA SER A 102 -9.12 1.13 -0.49
C SER A 102 -7.80 0.84 -1.20
N LEU A 103 -6.99 -0.09 -0.68
CA LEU A 103 -5.71 -0.45 -1.31
C LEU A 103 -5.92 -1.05 -2.71
N ALA A 104 -6.95 -1.88 -2.90
CA ALA A 104 -7.28 -2.44 -4.21
C ALA A 104 -7.68 -1.34 -5.22
N TYR A 105 -8.46 -0.36 -4.78
CA TYR A 105 -8.83 0.78 -5.62
C TYR A 105 -7.63 1.67 -5.96
N LEU A 106 -6.75 1.95 -4.99
CA LEU A 106 -5.55 2.74 -5.24
C LEU A 106 -4.65 2.05 -6.28
N MET A 107 -4.44 0.74 -6.17
CA MET A 107 -3.70 -0.04 -7.17
C MET A 107 -4.32 0.09 -8.56
N MET A 108 -5.63 -0.02 -8.67
CA MET A 108 -6.33 0.15 -9.94
C MET A 108 -6.12 1.54 -10.52
N TYR A 109 -6.21 2.60 -9.71
CA TYR A 109 -6.01 3.98 -10.16
C TYR A 109 -4.59 4.22 -10.65
N LEU A 110 -3.60 3.75 -9.91
CA LEU A 110 -2.19 3.86 -10.29
C LEU A 110 -1.88 3.06 -11.55
N ALA A 111 -2.43 1.84 -11.67
CA ALA A 111 -2.23 1.02 -12.87
C ALA A 111 -2.82 1.69 -14.13
N ARG A 112 -3.97 2.34 -14.03
CA ARG A 112 -4.56 3.11 -15.14
C ARG A 112 -3.71 4.33 -15.51
N TYR A 113 -3.21 5.05 -14.52
CA TYR A 113 -2.43 6.27 -14.73
C TYR A 113 -1.05 6.00 -15.31
N TYR A 114 -0.32 5.03 -14.76
CA TYR A 114 1.05 4.71 -15.19
C TYR A 114 1.11 3.66 -16.30
N HIS A 115 -0.02 3.03 -16.66
CA HIS A 115 -0.09 1.89 -17.56
C HIS A 115 0.83 0.73 -17.14
N LYS A 116 1.01 0.58 -15.82
CA LYS A 116 1.83 -0.45 -15.17
C LYS A 116 1.22 -0.84 -13.83
N GLU A 117 1.22 -2.13 -13.55
CA GLU A 117 0.75 -2.62 -12.26
C GLU A 117 1.69 -2.17 -11.13
N PRO A 118 1.15 -1.61 -10.04
CA PRO A 118 1.94 -1.21 -8.89
C PRO A 118 2.52 -2.41 -8.13
N ILE A 119 3.61 -2.14 -7.42
CA ILE A 119 4.19 -3.01 -6.41
C ILE A 119 3.71 -2.53 -5.03
N VAL A 120 3.34 -3.47 -4.17
CA VAL A 120 2.91 -3.17 -2.79
C VAL A 120 3.95 -3.69 -1.80
N LEU A 121 4.42 -2.80 -0.94
CA LEU A 121 5.34 -3.11 0.14
C LEU A 121 4.62 -2.82 1.46
N ILE A 122 4.48 -3.83 2.31
CA ILE A 122 3.85 -3.69 3.63
C ILE A 122 4.85 -4.14 4.69
N ASP A 123 5.27 -3.19 5.51
CA ASP A 123 6.19 -3.46 6.61
C ASP A 123 5.43 -3.59 7.93
N GLU A 124 5.91 -4.49 8.78
CA GLU A 124 5.31 -4.81 10.08
C GLU A 124 3.80 -5.16 9.97
N TYR A 125 3.46 -5.99 8.97
CA TYR A 125 2.05 -6.33 8.66
C TYR A 125 1.30 -6.98 9.84
N ASP A 126 2.02 -7.59 10.76
CA ASP A 126 1.53 -8.33 11.91
C ASP A 126 1.45 -7.49 13.21
N ALA A 127 2.09 -6.30 13.24
CA ALA A 127 2.10 -5.45 14.42
C ALA A 127 0.70 -5.14 14.99
N PRO A 128 -0.33 -4.79 14.19
CA PRO A 128 -1.68 -4.59 14.72
C PRO A 128 -2.27 -5.84 15.38
N LEU A 129 -1.92 -7.03 14.87
CA LEU A 129 -2.44 -8.29 15.41
C LEU A 129 -1.78 -8.67 16.73
N GLN A 130 -0.48 -8.37 16.89
CA GLN A 130 0.24 -8.57 18.15
C GLN A 130 -0.35 -7.71 19.26
N TYR A 131 -0.59 -6.41 18.99
CA TYR A 131 -1.23 -5.50 19.94
C TYR A 131 -2.68 -5.90 20.24
N ALA A 132 -3.44 -6.29 19.24
CA ALA A 132 -4.80 -6.76 19.42
C ALA A 132 -4.88 -8.02 20.31
N HIS A 133 -3.86 -8.88 20.24
CA HIS A 133 -3.74 -10.03 21.14
C HIS A 133 -3.44 -9.58 22.57
N GLN A 134 -2.49 -8.67 22.75
CA GLN A 134 -2.11 -8.14 24.06
C GLN A 134 -3.28 -7.45 24.77
N PHE A 135 -4.11 -6.70 24.05
CA PHE A 135 -5.22 -5.90 24.58
C PHE A 135 -6.59 -6.57 24.39
N HIS A 136 -6.64 -7.88 24.09
CA HIS A 136 -7.82 -8.74 24.08
C HIS A 136 -8.92 -8.40 23.06
N PHE A 137 -8.58 -7.74 21.95
CA PHE A 137 -9.52 -7.51 20.82
C PHE A 137 -9.07 -8.19 19.50
N TYR A 138 -8.21 -9.22 19.59
CA TYR A 138 -7.70 -9.97 18.45
C TYR A 138 -8.77 -10.46 17.45
N PRO A 139 -9.97 -10.97 17.88
CA PRO A 139 -11.00 -11.41 16.93
C PRO A 139 -11.46 -10.32 15.97
N SER A 140 -11.61 -9.08 16.44
CA SER A 140 -11.99 -7.94 15.62
C SER A 140 -10.89 -7.56 14.63
N ALA A 141 -9.67 -7.45 15.12
CA ALA A 141 -8.51 -7.08 14.31
C ALA A 141 -8.22 -8.12 13.22
N ILE A 142 -8.15 -9.41 13.56
CA ILE A 142 -7.86 -10.46 12.58
C ILE A 142 -8.93 -10.57 11.50
N SER A 143 -10.21 -10.41 11.86
CA SER A 143 -11.31 -10.39 10.90
C SER A 143 -11.18 -9.24 9.90
N TYR A 144 -10.86 -8.05 10.40
CA TYR A 144 -10.71 -6.84 9.59
C TYR A 144 -9.51 -6.92 8.65
N PHE A 145 -8.31 -7.16 9.20
CA PHE A 145 -7.08 -7.18 8.42
C PHE A 145 -7.01 -8.35 7.44
N ARG A 146 -7.55 -9.52 7.79
CA ARG A 146 -7.70 -10.63 6.85
C ARG A 146 -8.54 -10.21 5.63
N THR A 147 -9.64 -9.51 5.87
CA THR A 147 -10.50 -9.01 4.78
C THR A 147 -9.78 -7.98 3.94
N PHE A 148 -9.07 -7.03 4.56
CA PHE A 148 -8.27 -6.02 3.88
C PHE A 148 -7.22 -6.66 2.96
N TYR A 149 -6.40 -7.59 3.48
CA TYR A 149 -5.36 -8.26 2.68
C TYR A 149 -5.96 -9.14 1.57
N ASN A 150 -7.00 -9.89 1.86
CA ASN A 150 -7.63 -10.75 0.86
C ASN A 150 -8.21 -9.94 -0.30
N LYS A 151 -8.95 -8.86 -0.02
CA LYS A 151 -9.55 -8.01 -1.04
C LYS A 151 -8.51 -7.22 -1.84
N SER A 152 -7.41 -6.86 -1.20
CA SER A 152 -6.36 -6.07 -1.85
C SER A 152 -5.40 -6.93 -2.67
N LEU A 153 -4.92 -8.04 -2.12
CA LEU A 153 -3.77 -8.75 -2.69
C LEU A 153 -4.17 -10.01 -3.45
N LYS A 154 -5.20 -10.75 -2.98
CA LYS A 154 -5.52 -12.06 -3.56
C LYS A 154 -6.22 -11.92 -4.92
N GLY A 155 -5.56 -12.41 -5.98
CA GLY A 155 -6.13 -12.40 -7.34
C GLY A 155 -6.36 -11.01 -7.92
N ASN A 156 -5.68 -10.00 -7.42
CA ASN A 156 -5.81 -8.64 -7.93
C ASN A 156 -5.00 -8.47 -9.22
N LYS A 157 -5.71 -8.28 -10.33
CA LYS A 157 -5.11 -8.12 -11.67
C LYS A 157 -4.29 -6.84 -11.85
N TYR A 158 -4.43 -5.89 -10.95
CA TYR A 158 -3.67 -4.63 -10.96
C TYR A 158 -2.41 -4.69 -10.07
N LEU A 159 -2.13 -5.82 -9.44
CA LEU A 159 -0.97 -6.00 -8.58
C LEU A 159 0.15 -6.70 -9.34
N LYS A 160 1.32 -6.07 -9.44
CA LYS A 160 2.52 -6.73 -9.98
C LYS A 160 3.00 -7.83 -9.04
N PHE A 161 3.32 -7.46 -7.82
CA PHE A 161 3.58 -8.35 -6.68
C PHE A 161 3.52 -7.56 -5.38
N ALA A 162 3.43 -8.27 -4.26
CA ALA A 162 3.51 -7.68 -2.92
C ALA A 162 4.63 -8.32 -2.10
N VAL A 163 5.26 -7.52 -1.24
CA VAL A 163 6.20 -7.99 -0.22
C VAL A 163 5.67 -7.55 1.14
N LEU A 164 5.46 -8.52 2.02
CA LEU A 164 5.05 -8.29 3.39
C LEU A 164 6.19 -8.71 4.32
N THR A 165 6.59 -7.82 5.22
CA THR A 165 7.60 -8.08 6.24
C THR A 165 7.00 -7.92 7.62
N GLY A 166 7.42 -8.74 8.56
CA GLY A 166 6.95 -8.77 9.94
C GLY A 166 7.75 -9.75 10.77
N VAL A 167 7.49 -9.76 12.08
CA VAL A 167 8.07 -10.69 13.04
C VAL A 167 6.96 -11.64 13.46
N LEU A 168 7.10 -12.91 13.13
CA LEU A 168 6.18 -13.98 13.55
C LEU A 168 6.43 -14.38 15.01
#